data_261b7570257098d3785a8b3154159cc0
#
_entry.id   261b7570257098d3785a8b3154159cc0
#
_cell.length_a   1.000
_cell.length_b   1.000
_cell.length_c   1.000
_cell.angle_alpha   90.00
_cell.angle_beta   90.00
_cell.angle_gamma   90.00
#
_symmetry.space_group_name_H-M   'P 1'
#
loop_
_entity.id
_entity.type
_entity.pdbx_description
1 polymer ?
#
loop_
_entity_poly.entity_id
_entity_poly.type
_entity_poly.pdbx_seq_one_letter_code
_entity_poly.pdbx_strand_id
1 'polypeptide(L)'
;MVQKKFFFATLAAMLLAVPVMGQSNKGKSLEVSFNYQKQAGAGSNQYAVWIENDKEECVKTLFVTSFTTKGRARGNAPAQRGYVIRPTCVPAWVQTSKAASKSDLQLDAVTGATPQSDGKQTFTWNFKDEQGKAVPKGTYKVKVEATLYFESDIIYTGTFSTQGKPGAITLTSELTKPDEAHKNMITDVKAVLK
;
A
#
# COMPACT_ATOMS: atom_id res chain seq x y z
N MET A 1 -8.23 -67.54 -34.94
CA MET A 1 -7.40 -66.69 -34.10
C MET A 1 -7.63 -65.22 -34.50
N VAL A 2 -8.55 -64.50 -33.82
CA VAL A 2 -9.02 -63.18 -34.23
C VAL A 2 -8.36 -62.14 -33.34
N GLN A 3 -7.50 -61.28 -33.91
CA GLN A 3 -6.88 -60.17 -33.19
C GLN A 3 -7.84 -58.96 -33.11
N LYS A 4 -8.25 -58.58 -31.92
CA LYS A 4 -8.99 -57.35 -31.65
C LYS A 4 -8.01 -56.15 -31.55
N LYS A 5 -8.13 -55.22 -32.49
CA LYS A 5 -7.42 -53.95 -32.45
C LYS A 5 -8.19 -52.97 -31.53
N PHE A 6 -7.57 -52.56 -30.44
CA PHE A 6 -8.08 -51.47 -29.60
C PHE A 6 -7.61 -50.12 -30.17
N PHE A 7 -8.57 -49.29 -30.57
CA PHE A 7 -8.32 -47.87 -30.88
C PHE A 7 -8.38 -47.07 -29.58
N PHE A 8 -7.27 -46.48 -29.17
CA PHE A 8 -7.25 -45.44 -28.15
C PHE A 8 -7.54 -44.11 -28.82
N ALA A 9 -8.68 -43.50 -28.52
CA ALA A 9 -9.00 -42.14 -28.91
C ALA A 9 -8.44 -41.18 -27.79
N THR A 10 -7.38 -40.47 -28.12
CA THR A 10 -6.82 -39.42 -27.24
C THR A 10 -7.64 -38.15 -27.43
N LEU A 11 -8.46 -37.79 -26.42
CA LEU A 11 -9.20 -36.55 -26.38
C LEU A 11 -8.24 -35.43 -25.90
N ALA A 12 -7.75 -34.62 -26.82
CA ALA A 12 -6.95 -33.44 -26.49
C ALA A 12 -7.89 -32.29 -26.03
N ALA A 13 -7.94 -32.03 -24.74
CA ALA A 13 -8.63 -30.88 -24.20
C ALA A 13 -7.82 -29.59 -24.50
N MET A 14 -8.25 -28.80 -25.46
CA MET A 14 -7.72 -27.48 -25.78
C MET A 14 -8.21 -26.49 -24.74
N LEU A 15 -7.36 -26.15 -23.78
CA LEU A 15 -7.61 -24.99 -22.88
C LEU A 15 -7.48 -23.70 -23.71
N LEU A 16 -8.61 -23.10 -24.03
CA LEU A 16 -8.67 -21.75 -24.58
C LEU A 16 -8.34 -20.77 -23.45
N ALA A 17 -7.10 -20.29 -23.42
CA ALA A 17 -6.72 -19.14 -22.60
C ALA A 17 -7.41 -17.89 -23.17
N VAL A 18 -8.52 -17.48 -22.56
CA VAL A 18 -9.18 -16.22 -22.89
C VAL A 18 -8.27 -15.10 -22.38
N PRO A 19 -7.73 -14.21 -23.23
CA PRO A 19 -6.99 -13.05 -22.77
C PRO A 19 -7.97 -12.14 -22.00
N VAL A 20 -7.76 -11.98 -20.69
CA VAL A 20 -8.43 -10.94 -19.91
C VAL A 20 -7.92 -9.60 -20.43
N MET A 21 -8.62 -9.01 -21.37
CA MET A 21 -8.37 -7.65 -21.82
C MET A 21 -8.66 -6.72 -20.63
N GLY A 22 -7.61 -6.28 -19.96
CA GLY A 22 -7.67 -5.23 -18.95
C GLY A 22 -8.18 -3.95 -19.60
N GLN A 23 -9.47 -3.66 -19.45
CA GLN A 23 -10.02 -2.37 -19.87
C GLN A 23 -9.31 -1.27 -19.12
N SER A 24 -8.57 -0.44 -19.85
CA SER A 24 -7.92 0.76 -19.35
C SER A 24 -8.95 1.67 -18.68
N ASN A 25 -8.76 1.99 -17.40
CA ASN A 25 -9.51 3.01 -16.68
C ASN A 25 -9.01 4.40 -17.12
N LYS A 26 -9.11 4.74 -18.43
CA LYS A 26 -8.67 6.02 -18.96
C LYS A 26 -9.36 7.15 -18.20
N GLY A 27 -8.56 7.98 -17.53
CA GLY A 27 -9.02 9.18 -16.85
C GLY A 27 -9.45 9.01 -15.39
N LYS A 28 -9.60 7.78 -14.88
CA LYS A 28 -9.94 7.55 -13.46
C LYS A 28 -8.68 7.50 -12.60
N SER A 29 -8.78 8.04 -11.39
CA SER A 29 -7.75 7.93 -10.37
C SER A 29 -8.35 7.98 -8.97
N LEU A 30 -7.62 7.50 -7.98
CA LEU A 30 -7.89 7.74 -6.58
C LEU A 30 -6.88 8.77 -6.08
N GLU A 31 -7.35 9.87 -5.50
CA GLU A 31 -6.51 10.83 -4.80
C GLU A 31 -6.68 10.65 -3.29
N VAL A 32 -5.55 10.54 -2.58
CA VAL A 32 -5.47 10.49 -1.11
C VAL A 32 -4.74 11.72 -0.64
N SER A 33 -5.27 12.43 0.33
CA SER A 33 -4.59 13.61 0.87
C SER A 33 -4.82 13.76 2.37
N PHE A 34 -3.88 14.41 3.05
CA PHE A 34 -3.98 14.80 4.45
C PHE A 34 -3.08 16.01 4.74
N ASN A 35 -3.36 16.70 5.84
CA ASN A 35 -2.46 17.69 6.38
C ASN A 35 -1.45 17.00 7.30
N TYR A 36 -0.17 17.16 6.98
CA TYR A 36 0.94 16.68 7.79
C TYR A 36 1.48 17.79 8.67
N GLN A 37 1.68 17.50 9.94
CA GLN A 37 2.36 18.36 10.90
C GLN A 37 3.58 17.63 11.45
N LYS A 38 4.76 18.21 11.23
CA LYS A 38 6.02 17.65 11.70
C LYS A 38 6.04 17.59 13.22
N GLN A 39 6.29 16.41 13.76
CA GLN A 39 6.38 16.18 15.18
C GLN A 39 7.84 16.10 15.64
N ALA A 40 8.12 16.61 16.83
CA ALA A 40 9.40 16.42 17.50
C ALA A 40 9.44 15.05 18.19
N GLY A 41 10.66 14.54 18.42
CA GLY A 41 10.88 13.32 19.18
C GLY A 41 11.16 12.07 18.34
N ALA A 42 11.60 11.04 19.03
CA ALA A 42 11.91 9.75 18.45
C ALA A 42 10.63 8.93 18.24
N GLY A 43 10.54 8.17 17.14
CA GLY A 43 9.41 7.29 16.87
C GLY A 43 8.21 7.94 16.19
N SER A 44 8.27 9.23 15.89
CA SER A 44 7.25 9.98 15.16
C SER A 44 7.62 10.18 13.68
N ASN A 45 6.72 10.79 12.92
CA ASN A 45 6.90 11.19 11.53
C ASN A 45 7.05 10.02 10.53
N GLN A 46 6.55 8.84 10.89
CA GLN A 46 6.52 7.71 9.96
C GLN A 46 5.09 7.50 9.48
N TYR A 47 4.91 7.42 8.17
CA TYR A 47 3.61 7.09 7.58
C TYR A 47 3.77 6.34 6.27
N ALA A 48 2.72 5.61 5.92
CA ALA A 48 2.58 4.90 4.66
C ALA A 48 1.18 5.08 4.08
N VAL A 49 1.08 5.06 2.75
CA VAL A 49 -0.17 5.09 1.98
C VAL A 49 -0.14 3.96 0.98
N TRP A 50 -1.15 3.07 1.03
CA TRP A 50 -1.18 1.93 0.13
C TRP A 50 -2.60 1.50 -0.23
N ILE A 51 -2.71 0.60 -1.19
CA ILE A 51 -3.93 0.00 -1.68
C ILE A 51 -3.89 -1.50 -1.43
N GLU A 52 -4.99 -2.04 -0.93
CA GLU A 52 -5.22 -3.48 -0.76
C GLU A 52 -6.36 -3.96 -1.67
N ASN A 53 -6.30 -5.23 -2.06
CA ASN A 53 -7.43 -5.91 -2.69
C ASN A 53 -8.42 -6.43 -1.63
N ASP A 54 -9.45 -7.15 -2.08
CA ASP A 54 -10.47 -7.78 -1.23
C ASP A 54 -9.95 -8.91 -0.32
N LYS A 55 -8.73 -9.42 -0.61
CA LYS A 55 -8.02 -10.43 0.19
C LYS A 55 -7.02 -9.83 1.16
N GLU A 56 -7.05 -8.50 1.33
CA GLU A 56 -6.11 -7.75 2.20
C GLU A 56 -4.63 -7.87 1.76
N GLU A 57 -4.39 -8.13 0.49
CA GLU A 57 -3.05 -8.13 -0.08
C GLU A 57 -2.70 -6.73 -0.61
N CYS A 58 -1.49 -6.26 -0.32
CA CYS A 58 -0.99 -4.99 -0.84
C CYS A 58 -0.82 -5.08 -2.37
N VAL A 59 -1.59 -4.28 -3.07
CA VAL A 59 -1.57 -4.18 -4.55
C VAL A 59 -0.61 -3.09 -5.00
N LYS A 60 -0.58 -1.98 -4.25
CA LYS A 60 0.24 -0.83 -4.56
C LYS A 60 0.59 -0.04 -3.30
N THR A 61 1.87 0.15 -3.05
CA THR A 61 2.33 1.20 -2.14
C THR A 61 2.45 2.50 -2.91
N LEU A 62 1.75 3.54 -2.45
CA LEU A 62 1.82 4.88 -3.03
C LEU A 62 2.97 5.67 -2.41
N PHE A 63 3.21 5.46 -1.12
CA PHE A 63 4.27 6.14 -0.38
C PHE A 63 4.59 5.42 0.92
N VAL A 64 5.83 5.46 1.32
CA VAL A 64 6.30 5.15 2.68
C VAL A 64 7.49 6.03 3.03
N THR A 65 7.57 6.50 4.26
CA THR A 65 8.66 7.36 4.73
C THR A 65 10.01 6.63 4.72
N SER A 66 11.08 7.36 4.33
CA SER A 66 12.40 6.80 4.07
C SER A 66 13.05 6.12 5.27
N PHE A 67 12.83 6.60 6.48
CA PHE A 67 13.37 5.92 7.65
C PHE A 67 12.81 4.50 7.78
N THR A 68 11.54 4.29 7.51
CA THR A 68 10.92 2.96 7.61
C THR A 68 11.65 1.93 6.75
N THR A 69 11.99 2.27 5.52
CA THR A 69 12.62 1.35 4.55
C THR A 69 14.14 1.32 4.63
N LYS A 70 14.79 2.49 4.75
CA LYS A 70 16.25 2.63 4.68
C LYS A 70 16.92 2.66 6.05
N GLY A 71 16.16 3.06 7.08
CA GLY A 71 16.70 3.23 8.42
C GLY A 71 17.75 4.35 8.50
N ARG A 72 18.69 4.15 9.42
CA ARG A 72 19.81 5.08 9.64
C ARG A 72 21.08 4.29 9.97
N ALA A 73 22.18 4.63 9.31
CA ALA A 73 23.50 4.15 9.72
C ALA A 73 23.87 4.69 11.11
N ARG A 74 24.54 3.88 11.91
CA ARG A 74 25.07 4.27 13.23
C ARG A 74 26.59 4.03 13.24
N GLY A 75 27.36 5.09 13.27
CA GLY A 75 28.81 5.02 13.17
C GLY A 75 29.22 4.34 11.85
N ASN A 76 30.09 3.35 11.93
CA ASN A 76 30.58 2.58 10.77
C ASN A 76 29.71 1.34 10.44
N ALA A 77 28.62 1.11 11.18
CA ALA A 77 27.73 -0.01 10.90
C ALA A 77 26.86 0.30 9.67
N PRO A 78 26.60 -0.70 8.80
CA PRO A 78 25.67 -0.54 7.70
C PRO A 78 24.29 -0.10 8.19
N ALA A 79 23.58 0.70 7.39
CA ALA A 79 22.20 1.06 7.69
C ALA A 79 21.34 -0.22 7.71
N GLN A 80 20.54 -0.37 8.77
CA GLN A 80 19.51 -1.39 8.83
C GLN A 80 18.16 -0.75 8.52
N ARG A 81 17.26 -1.51 7.90
CA ARG A 81 15.91 -1.02 7.61
C ARG A 81 15.22 -0.53 8.88
N GLY A 82 14.53 0.60 8.79
CA GLY A 82 13.97 1.28 9.96
C GLY A 82 12.97 0.43 10.74
N TYR A 83 12.12 -0.33 10.04
CA TYR A 83 11.15 -1.24 10.68
C TYR A 83 11.84 -2.42 11.42
N VAL A 84 13.09 -2.76 11.11
CA VAL A 84 13.88 -3.73 11.87
C VAL A 84 14.40 -3.13 13.17
N ILE A 85 14.93 -1.90 13.08
CA ILE A 85 15.45 -1.15 14.24
C ILE A 85 14.30 -0.70 15.16
N ARG A 86 13.16 -0.38 14.57
CA ARG A 86 11.98 0.14 15.26
C ARG A 86 10.73 -0.54 14.67
N PRO A 87 10.34 -1.71 15.23
CA PRO A 87 9.20 -2.48 14.74
C PRO A 87 7.86 -1.74 14.75
N THR A 88 7.77 -0.63 15.48
CA THR A 88 6.60 0.24 15.54
C THR A 88 6.49 1.23 14.37
N CYS A 89 7.42 1.23 13.42
CA CYS A 89 7.33 2.07 12.23
C CYS A 89 6.34 1.47 11.23
N VAL A 90 5.13 2.05 11.16
CA VAL A 90 4.04 1.65 10.24
C VAL A 90 3.89 0.12 10.11
N PRO A 91 3.63 -0.58 11.23
CA PRO A 91 3.69 -2.04 11.30
C PRO A 91 2.67 -2.73 10.39
N ALA A 92 1.48 -2.15 10.20
CA ALA A 92 0.46 -2.71 9.33
C ALA A 92 0.90 -2.70 7.86
N TRP A 93 1.50 -1.59 7.39
CA TRP A 93 2.09 -1.54 6.06
C TRP A 93 3.23 -2.55 5.90
N VAL A 94 4.14 -2.64 6.88
CA VAL A 94 5.27 -3.58 6.83
C VAL A 94 4.78 -5.01 6.66
N GLN A 95 3.74 -5.40 7.40
CA GLN A 95 3.15 -6.73 7.33
C GLN A 95 2.45 -6.95 5.97
N THR A 96 1.51 -6.08 5.60
CA THR A 96 0.66 -6.24 4.41
C THR A 96 1.48 -6.16 3.12
N SER A 97 2.45 -5.25 3.05
CA SER A 97 3.34 -5.12 1.89
C SER A 97 4.39 -6.23 1.79
N LYS A 98 4.53 -7.07 2.82
CA LYS A 98 5.61 -8.06 2.94
C LYS A 98 6.99 -7.43 2.77
N ALA A 99 7.20 -6.26 3.40
CA ALA A 99 8.40 -5.44 3.24
C ALA A 99 9.71 -6.22 3.50
N ALA A 100 9.68 -7.19 4.43
CA ALA A 100 10.84 -8.02 4.75
C ALA A 100 11.32 -8.89 3.57
N SER A 101 10.44 -9.28 2.66
CA SER A 101 10.76 -10.09 1.48
C SER A 101 11.08 -9.27 0.23
N LYS A 102 10.95 -7.94 0.29
CA LYS A 102 11.25 -7.05 -0.85
C LYS A 102 12.75 -6.73 -0.92
N SER A 103 13.28 -6.63 -2.14
CA SER A 103 14.62 -6.11 -2.40
C SER A 103 14.70 -4.61 -2.08
N ASP A 104 15.91 -4.09 -1.91
CA ASP A 104 16.12 -2.66 -1.68
C ASP A 104 15.59 -1.83 -2.86
N LEU A 105 15.78 -2.28 -4.10
CA LEU A 105 15.25 -1.61 -5.28
C LEU A 105 13.71 -1.50 -5.26
N GLN A 106 13.01 -2.57 -4.84
CA GLN A 106 11.56 -2.57 -4.72
C GLN A 106 11.07 -1.61 -3.62
N LEU A 107 11.80 -1.54 -2.51
CA LEU A 107 11.49 -0.60 -1.43
C LEU A 107 11.81 0.84 -1.84
N ASP A 108 12.93 1.07 -2.52
CA ASP A 108 13.32 2.41 -3.00
C ASP A 108 12.27 3.00 -3.96
N ALA A 109 11.68 2.18 -4.83
CA ALA A 109 10.66 2.61 -5.78
C ALA A 109 9.40 3.22 -5.14
N VAL A 110 9.12 2.92 -3.86
CA VAL A 110 7.93 3.40 -3.13
C VAL A 110 8.28 4.32 -1.96
N THR A 111 9.58 4.50 -1.71
CA THR A 111 10.10 5.28 -0.59
C THR A 111 10.22 6.75 -0.96
N GLY A 112 9.66 7.61 -0.12
CA GLY A 112 9.82 9.05 -0.22
C GLY A 112 10.43 9.69 1.03
N ALA A 113 10.99 10.86 0.87
CA ALA A 113 11.54 11.62 1.98
C ALA A 113 10.45 11.98 2.98
N THR A 114 10.75 11.86 4.27
CA THR A 114 9.87 12.41 5.32
C THR A 114 9.84 13.92 5.17
N PRO A 115 8.65 14.56 5.07
CA PRO A 115 8.56 15.99 4.94
C PRO A 115 9.26 16.72 6.12
N GLN A 116 9.98 17.78 5.82
CA GLN A 116 10.72 18.56 6.82
C GLN A 116 9.92 19.73 7.39
N SER A 117 8.78 20.05 6.78
CA SER A 117 7.85 21.10 7.21
C SER A 117 6.41 20.62 7.14
N ASP A 118 5.56 21.31 7.84
CA ASP A 118 4.10 21.12 7.78
C ASP A 118 3.58 21.37 6.37
N GLY A 119 2.50 20.72 6.02
CA GLY A 119 1.85 20.95 4.75
C GLY A 119 0.97 19.79 4.27
N LYS A 120 0.21 20.08 3.23
CA LYS A 120 -0.65 19.08 2.60
C LYS A 120 0.18 18.05 1.84
N GLN A 121 -0.10 16.79 2.10
CA GLN A 121 0.42 15.65 1.34
C GLN A 121 -0.67 15.13 0.41
N THR A 122 -0.30 14.76 -0.81
CA THR A 122 -1.25 14.24 -1.81
C THR A 122 -0.61 13.11 -2.59
N PHE A 123 -1.34 12.01 -2.73
CA PHE A 123 -0.91 10.80 -3.43
C PHE A 123 -2.00 10.40 -4.41
N THR A 124 -1.59 9.93 -5.59
CA THR A 124 -2.53 9.54 -6.65
C THR A 124 -2.27 8.11 -7.08
N TRP A 125 -3.32 7.30 -7.15
CA TRP A 125 -3.31 5.96 -7.72
C TRP A 125 -4.06 5.92 -9.04
N ASN A 126 -3.42 5.36 -10.06
CA ASN A 126 -3.95 5.25 -11.42
C ASN A 126 -4.48 3.85 -11.76
N PHE A 127 -4.88 3.08 -10.75
CA PHE A 127 -5.39 1.70 -10.87
C PHE A 127 -4.39 0.72 -11.49
N LYS A 128 -3.10 0.93 -11.23
CA LYS A 128 -2.04 -0.01 -11.62
C LYS A 128 -1.37 -0.59 -10.38
N ASP A 129 -0.98 -1.86 -10.46
CA ASP A 129 -0.21 -2.54 -9.43
C ASP A 129 1.26 -2.08 -9.36
N GLU A 130 2.08 -2.73 -8.53
CA GLU A 130 3.50 -2.41 -8.39
C GLU A 130 4.29 -2.66 -9.68
N GLN A 131 3.82 -3.54 -10.57
CA GLN A 131 4.42 -3.84 -11.87
C GLN A 131 3.92 -2.92 -13.00
N GLY A 132 3.04 -1.96 -12.68
CA GLY A 132 2.46 -1.04 -13.67
C GLY A 132 1.32 -1.65 -14.51
N LYS A 133 0.88 -2.85 -14.19
CA LYS A 133 -0.25 -3.52 -14.85
C LYS A 133 -1.58 -3.02 -14.27
N ALA A 134 -2.58 -2.83 -15.14
CA ALA A 134 -3.92 -2.47 -14.69
C ALA A 134 -4.50 -3.54 -13.76
N VAL A 135 -5.04 -3.11 -12.62
CA VAL A 135 -5.67 -4.03 -11.68
C VAL A 135 -7.05 -4.48 -12.19
N PRO A 136 -7.53 -5.66 -11.79
CA PRO A 136 -8.89 -6.11 -12.08
C PRO A 136 -9.95 -5.11 -11.60
N LYS A 137 -11.11 -5.10 -12.25
CA LYS A 137 -12.28 -4.39 -11.73
C LYS A 137 -12.74 -5.08 -10.45
N GLY A 138 -13.01 -4.30 -9.40
CA GLY A 138 -13.39 -4.88 -8.11
C GLY A 138 -13.37 -3.87 -6.99
N THR A 139 -13.49 -4.40 -5.78
CA THR A 139 -13.45 -3.66 -4.52
C THR A 139 -12.01 -3.62 -4.00
N TYR A 140 -11.60 -2.45 -3.56
CA TYR A 140 -10.28 -2.18 -2.99
C TYR A 140 -10.40 -1.39 -1.70
N LYS A 141 -9.36 -1.45 -0.88
CA LYS A 141 -9.23 -0.62 0.31
C LYS A 141 -8.05 0.34 0.10
N VAL A 142 -8.25 1.59 0.44
CA VAL A 142 -7.15 2.55 0.63
C VAL A 142 -6.82 2.61 2.10
N LYS A 143 -5.55 2.57 2.42
CA LYS A 143 -5.02 2.65 3.77
C LYS A 143 -4.04 3.81 3.91
N VAL A 144 -4.14 4.51 5.03
CA VAL A 144 -3.15 5.49 5.48
C VAL A 144 -2.81 5.15 6.92
N GLU A 145 -1.57 4.75 7.17
CA GLU A 145 -1.06 4.46 8.51
C GLU A 145 -0.04 5.51 8.91
N ALA A 146 -0.09 5.95 10.15
CA ALA A 146 0.90 6.85 10.72
C ALA A 146 1.29 6.41 12.13
N THR A 147 2.58 6.22 12.35
CA THR A 147 3.15 6.08 13.69
C THR A 147 3.27 7.48 14.30
N LEU A 148 2.36 7.81 15.19
CA LEU A 148 2.30 9.11 15.86
C LEU A 148 3.46 9.30 16.81
N TYR A 149 3.70 8.31 17.68
CA TYR A 149 4.85 8.26 18.57
C TYR A 149 5.06 6.84 19.12
N PHE A 150 6.23 6.24 18.93
CA PHE A 150 6.55 4.85 19.32
C PHE A 150 5.41 3.87 18.97
N GLU A 151 4.67 3.38 19.96
CA GLU A 151 3.57 2.42 19.81
C GLU A 151 2.21 3.09 19.52
N SER A 152 2.14 4.43 19.53
CA SER A 152 0.94 5.16 19.13
C SER A 152 0.83 5.16 17.61
N ASP A 153 -0.22 4.56 17.11
CA ASP A 153 -0.43 4.31 15.69
C ASP A 153 -1.89 4.56 15.30
N ILE A 154 -2.09 5.21 14.17
CA ILE A 154 -3.42 5.44 13.61
C ILE A 154 -3.50 4.92 12.18
N ILE A 155 -4.56 4.16 11.88
CA ILE A 155 -4.83 3.63 10.54
C ILE A 155 -6.18 4.16 10.07
N TYR A 156 -6.19 4.83 8.92
CA TYR A 156 -7.39 5.20 8.17
C TYR A 156 -7.65 4.17 7.09
N THR A 157 -8.90 3.73 6.97
CA THR A 157 -9.34 2.76 5.96
C THR A 157 -10.55 3.27 5.20
N GLY A 158 -10.49 3.21 3.88
CA GLY A 158 -11.63 3.49 3.01
C GLY A 158 -11.85 2.39 1.99
N THR A 159 -13.07 1.93 1.82
CA THR A 159 -13.43 0.91 0.83
C THR A 159 -14.09 1.57 -0.38
N PHE A 160 -13.68 1.18 -1.58
CA PHE A 160 -14.21 1.72 -2.82
C PHE A 160 -14.17 0.68 -3.95
N SER A 161 -14.94 0.94 -5.01
CA SER A 161 -14.89 0.13 -6.24
C SER A 161 -14.14 0.88 -7.34
N THR A 162 -13.30 0.18 -8.10
CA THR A 162 -12.66 0.75 -9.31
C THR A 162 -13.69 1.14 -10.39
N GLN A 163 -14.92 0.66 -10.28
CA GLN A 163 -16.05 1.01 -11.14
C GLN A 163 -16.98 2.06 -10.50
N GLY A 164 -16.68 2.51 -9.27
CA GLY A 164 -17.48 3.48 -8.53
C GLY A 164 -17.62 4.81 -9.27
N LYS A 165 -18.63 5.57 -8.89
CA LYS A 165 -18.80 6.96 -9.37
C LYS A 165 -17.74 7.84 -8.70
N PRO A 166 -17.28 8.92 -9.38
CA PRO A 166 -16.45 9.93 -8.75
C PRO A 166 -17.10 10.49 -7.48
N GLY A 167 -16.29 10.73 -6.45
CA GLY A 167 -16.78 11.25 -5.18
C GLY A 167 -15.85 10.90 -4.00
N ALA A 168 -16.19 11.46 -2.84
CA ALA A 168 -15.48 11.19 -1.61
C ALA A 168 -15.73 9.75 -1.13
N ILE A 169 -14.67 9.13 -0.60
CA ILE A 169 -14.72 7.81 0.02
C ILE A 169 -14.80 8.02 1.52
N THR A 170 -15.76 7.37 2.17
CA THR A 170 -15.87 7.39 3.63
C THR A 170 -14.66 6.64 4.22
N LEU A 171 -13.96 7.29 5.13
CA LEU A 171 -12.85 6.72 5.88
C LEU A 171 -13.28 6.42 7.31
N THR A 172 -12.86 5.28 7.82
CA THR A 172 -12.86 4.95 9.25
C THR A 172 -11.44 5.03 9.77
N SER A 173 -11.26 5.32 11.06
CA SER A 173 -9.94 5.33 11.70
C SER A 173 -9.91 4.44 12.92
N GLU A 174 -8.78 3.79 13.12
CA GLU A 174 -8.46 3.00 14.30
C GLU A 174 -7.17 3.56 14.92
N LEU A 175 -7.23 3.92 16.20
CA LEU A 175 -6.13 4.49 16.96
C LEU A 175 -5.70 3.51 18.03
N THR A 176 -4.44 3.10 18.00
CA THR A 176 -3.83 2.23 18.99
C THR A 176 -2.94 3.05 19.92
N LYS A 177 -3.08 2.87 21.23
CA LYS A 177 -2.30 3.55 22.29
C LYS A 177 -2.20 5.08 22.03
N PRO A 178 -3.29 5.83 22.25
CA PRO A 178 -3.35 7.27 21.98
C PRO A 178 -2.17 8.05 22.58
N ASP A 179 -1.62 8.96 21.79
CA ASP A 179 -0.63 9.94 22.23
C ASP A 179 -1.15 11.35 21.92
N GLU A 180 -1.56 12.07 22.96
CA GLU A 180 -2.20 13.37 22.81
C GLU A 180 -1.27 14.47 22.26
N ALA A 181 0.05 14.35 22.52
CA ALA A 181 1.03 15.33 22.05
C ALA A 181 1.27 15.25 20.55
N HIS A 182 1.09 14.07 19.93
CA HIS A 182 1.40 13.80 18.52
C HIS A 182 0.17 13.46 17.66
N LYS A 183 -1.03 13.49 18.24
CA LYS A 183 -2.29 13.13 17.56
C LYS A 183 -2.58 13.90 16.27
N ASN A 184 -2.02 15.10 16.15
CA ASN A 184 -2.20 15.97 14.99
C ASN A 184 -1.16 15.78 13.89
N MET A 185 -0.29 14.75 13.98
CA MET A 185 0.72 14.51 12.95
C MET A 185 0.11 14.37 11.56
N ILE A 186 -1.01 13.66 11.44
CA ILE A 186 -1.83 13.64 10.24
C ILE A 186 -3.28 14.00 10.58
N THR A 187 -3.85 14.95 9.88
CA THR A 187 -5.22 15.42 10.07
C THR A 187 -5.91 15.59 8.73
N ASP A 188 -7.24 15.70 8.73
CA ASP A 188 -8.04 15.97 7.53
C ASP A 188 -7.77 14.96 6.40
N VAL A 189 -7.68 13.67 6.77
CA VAL A 189 -7.41 12.59 5.81
C VAL A 189 -8.61 12.40 4.91
N LYS A 190 -8.37 12.45 3.60
CA LYS A 190 -9.40 12.34 2.57
C LYS A 190 -8.96 11.37 1.49
N ALA A 191 -9.94 10.65 0.94
CA ALA A 191 -9.78 9.87 -0.27
C ALA A 191 -10.91 10.22 -1.25
N VAL A 192 -10.57 10.49 -2.50
CA VAL A 192 -11.52 10.91 -3.53
C VAL A 192 -11.30 10.12 -4.81
N LEU A 193 -12.33 9.45 -5.27
CA LEU A 193 -12.36 8.82 -6.58
C LEU A 193 -12.65 9.89 -7.65
N LYS A 194 -11.77 9.99 -8.66
CA LYS A 194 -11.87 10.95 -9.77
C LYS A 194 -12.14 10.27 -11.09
#